data_ab6a930cf869727f5519134164195514
#
_entry.id   ab6a930cf869727f5519134164195514
#
_cell.length_a   1.000
_cell.length_b   1.000
_cell.length_c   1.000
_cell.angle_alpha   90.00
_cell.angle_beta   90.00
_cell.angle_gamma   90.00
#
_symmetry.space_group_name_H-M   'P 1'
#
loop_
_entity.id
_entity.type
_entity.pdbx_description
1 polymer ?
#
loop_
_entity_poly.entity_id
_entity_poly.type
_entity_poly.pdbx_seq_one_letter_code
_entity_poly.pdbx_strand_id
1 'polypeptide(L)'
;MSKFLLPPERIPKPFSQDIRDENGKVISNIGSCVACTFTKILEVLNYIKTGAYISLSKGYMYGRNNYPNKSGEGMNEEYTLNVLLKRGSVPEELCPEYEEIPKIVRLLNEKENIEELDKLAEDYKIKSWENIGSRNLFENVKKYLEEKQLPLAVTIKNWKNWGNHCVVAVGYEDDYILWQDHDGTDKINKLSQKRFSKAYYLEGDFEMPEFKDVEKDRWSKKYIDKVSQEGIMNGVADELFSPGGPVTREQLAAVLCRALYGME
;
A
#
# COMPACT_ATOMS: atom_id res chain seq x y z
N MET A 1 14.04 18.80 15.23
CA MET A 1 13.95 17.99 14.00
C MET A 1 12.98 16.84 14.26
N SER A 2 11.84 16.82 13.56
CA SER A 2 10.88 15.73 13.64
C SER A 2 11.07 14.81 12.43
N LYS A 3 11.19 13.51 12.67
CA LYS A 3 11.38 12.52 11.62
C LYS A 3 10.60 11.26 11.93
N PHE A 4 9.93 10.73 10.94
CA PHE A 4 9.24 9.45 10.96
C PHE A 4 9.42 8.74 9.64
N LEU A 5 9.63 7.45 9.67
CA LEU A 5 9.64 6.57 8.51
C LEU A 5 8.90 5.29 8.89
N LEU A 6 8.06 4.79 8.01
CA LEU A 6 7.43 3.50 8.20
C LEU A 6 8.47 2.39 8.38
N PRO A 7 8.16 1.35 9.15
CA PRO A 7 9.01 0.18 9.26
C PRO A 7 9.19 -0.49 7.89
N PRO A 8 10.34 -1.12 7.61
CA PRO A 8 10.69 -1.65 6.28
C PRO A 8 9.63 -2.56 5.66
N GLU A 9 8.98 -3.38 6.46
CA GLU A 9 7.93 -4.31 6.01
C GLU A 9 6.62 -3.62 5.57
N ARG A 10 6.46 -2.32 5.87
CA ARG A 10 5.33 -1.48 5.46
C ARG A 10 5.70 -0.46 4.38
N ILE A 11 6.95 -0.45 3.98
CA ILE A 11 7.37 0.28 2.78
C ILE A 11 7.12 -0.62 1.57
N PRO A 12 6.31 -0.19 0.59
CA PRO A 12 6.01 -1.02 -0.57
C PRO A 12 7.27 -1.47 -1.31
N LYS A 13 7.24 -2.68 -1.85
CA LYS A 13 8.31 -3.13 -2.76
C LYS A 13 8.32 -2.28 -4.02
N PRO A 14 9.50 -2.00 -4.61
CA PRO A 14 9.59 -1.17 -5.80
C PRO A 14 9.01 -1.88 -7.02
N PHE A 15 8.38 -1.11 -7.92
CA PHE A 15 8.08 -1.51 -9.28
C PHE A 15 8.01 -0.29 -10.21
N SER A 16 8.16 -0.52 -11.53
CA SER A 16 8.21 0.56 -12.51
C SER A 16 6.87 0.76 -13.23
N GLN A 17 6.54 2.02 -13.48
CA GLN A 17 5.50 2.39 -14.45
C GLN A 17 6.05 2.49 -15.88
N ASP A 18 7.38 2.45 -16.05
CA ASP A 18 8.01 2.51 -17.35
C ASP A 18 7.96 1.16 -18.05
N ILE A 19 7.65 1.16 -19.34
CA ILE A 19 7.88 0.03 -20.23
C ILE A 19 9.27 0.18 -20.82
N ARG A 20 10.07 -0.89 -20.74
CA ARG A 20 11.45 -0.91 -21.22
C ARG A 20 11.63 -1.94 -22.32
N ASP A 21 12.50 -1.65 -23.28
CA ASP A 21 12.92 -2.62 -24.28
C ASP A 21 13.93 -3.66 -23.68
N GLU A 22 14.34 -4.60 -24.50
CA GLU A 22 15.31 -5.64 -24.15
C GLU A 22 16.67 -5.13 -23.67
N ASN A 23 17.01 -3.87 -24.00
CA ASN A 23 18.23 -3.18 -23.59
C ASN A 23 18.02 -2.33 -22.32
N GLY A 24 16.82 -2.35 -21.71
CA GLY A 24 16.49 -1.58 -20.54
C GLY A 24 16.16 -0.10 -20.80
N LYS A 25 16.08 0.32 -22.05
CA LYS A 25 15.70 1.69 -22.42
C LYS A 25 14.19 1.89 -22.26
N VAL A 26 13.80 2.99 -21.63
CA VAL A 26 12.39 3.37 -21.52
C VAL A 26 11.82 3.68 -22.89
N ILE A 27 10.85 2.91 -23.34
CA ILE A 27 10.14 3.08 -24.62
C ILE A 27 8.76 3.70 -24.44
N SER A 28 8.18 3.61 -23.25
CA SER A 28 6.90 4.23 -22.91
C SER A 28 6.81 4.51 -21.42
N ASN A 29 6.18 5.64 -21.10
CA ASN A 29 5.66 5.94 -19.76
C ASN A 29 4.16 6.11 -19.90
N ILE A 30 3.43 5.24 -19.23
CA ILE A 30 2.03 5.01 -19.51
C ILE A 30 1.06 5.84 -18.65
N GLY A 31 1.54 6.82 -17.88
CA GLY A 31 0.65 7.67 -17.07
C GLY A 31 -0.13 6.90 -15.98
N SER A 32 0.38 5.75 -15.54
CA SER A 32 -0.29 4.84 -14.62
C SER A 32 0.06 5.07 -13.14
N CYS A 33 0.56 6.25 -12.78
CA CYS A 33 1.01 6.53 -11.43
C CYS A 33 -0.04 6.23 -10.35
N VAL A 34 -1.32 6.47 -10.61
CA VAL A 34 -2.43 6.15 -9.68
C VAL A 34 -2.57 4.63 -9.52
N ALA A 35 -2.56 3.87 -10.63
CA ALA A 35 -2.61 2.41 -10.57
C ALA A 35 -1.44 1.86 -9.78
N CYS A 36 -0.23 2.33 -10.05
CA CYS A 36 0.98 1.93 -9.35
C CYS A 36 0.90 2.24 -7.85
N THR A 37 0.49 3.45 -7.49
CA THR A 37 0.35 3.87 -6.08
C THR A 37 -0.63 2.99 -5.33
N PHE A 38 -1.83 2.79 -5.87
CA PHE A 38 -2.85 2.01 -5.17
C PHE A 38 -2.52 0.53 -5.11
N THR A 39 -1.94 -0.03 -6.17
CA THR A 39 -1.46 -1.42 -6.14
C THR A 39 -0.42 -1.63 -5.05
N LYS A 40 0.57 -0.74 -4.95
CA LYS A 40 1.59 -0.79 -3.88
C LYS A 40 0.98 -0.74 -2.48
N ILE A 41 -0.01 0.13 -2.26
CA ILE A 41 -0.67 0.22 -0.96
C ILE A 41 -1.47 -1.05 -0.68
N LEU A 42 -2.21 -1.57 -1.66
CA LEU A 42 -2.96 -2.83 -1.51
C LEU A 42 -2.04 -4.02 -1.18
N GLU A 43 -0.85 -4.09 -1.77
CA GLU A 43 0.14 -5.12 -1.45
C GLU A 43 0.56 -5.07 0.03
N VAL A 44 0.79 -3.87 0.57
CA VAL A 44 1.09 -3.69 2.00
C VAL A 44 -0.11 -4.06 2.87
N LEU A 45 -1.33 -3.64 2.50
CA LEU A 45 -2.54 -4.00 3.24
C LEU A 45 -2.77 -5.52 3.25
N ASN A 46 -2.55 -6.18 2.10
CA ASN A 46 -2.64 -7.63 2.01
C ASN A 46 -1.56 -8.33 2.85
N TYR A 47 -0.32 -7.84 2.81
CA TYR A 47 0.75 -8.38 3.65
C TYR A 47 0.41 -8.29 5.15
N ILE A 48 -0.15 -7.17 5.59
CA ILE A 48 -0.58 -7.01 7.00
C ILE A 48 -1.70 -8.00 7.33
N LYS A 49 -2.63 -8.24 6.41
CA LYS A 49 -3.75 -9.16 6.59
C LYS A 49 -3.31 -10.63 6.67
N THR A 50 -2.35 -11.02 5.85
CA THR A 50 -2.07 -12.44 5.57
C THR A 50 -0.68 -12.90 6.02
N GLY A 51 0.23 -11.96 6.31
CA GLY A 51 1.65 -12.24 6.53
C GLY A 51 2.42 -12.58 5.24
N ALA A 52 1.74 -12.75 4.10
CA ALA A 52 2.35 -13.11 2.83
C ALA A 52 2.36 -11.92 1.86
N TYR A 53 3.52 -11.62 1.27
CA TYR A 53 3.62 -10.61 0.23
C TYR A 53 3.20 -11.20 -1.13
N ILE A 54 2.17 -10.62 -1.71
CA ILE A 54 1.67 -10.98 -3.05
C ILE A 54 1.81 -9.76 -3.95
N SER A 55 2.49 -9.90 -5.09
CA SER A 55 2.52 -8.86 -6.11
C SER A 55 1.18 -8.78 -6.81
N LEU A 56 0.60 -7.58 -6.86
CA LEU A 56 -0.70 -7.33 -7.47
C LEU A 56 -0.56 -6.67 -8.84
N SER A 57 -1.49 -6.97 -9.74
CA SER A 57 -1.47 -6.50 -11.12
C SER A 57 -1.80 -5.01 -11.24
N LYS A 58 -0.80 -4.21 -11.57
CA LYS A 58 -0.98 -2.80 -11.97
C LYS A 58 -1.69 -2.67 -13.32
N GLY A 59 -1.53 -3.67 -14.18
CA GLY A 59 -2.23 -3.75 -15.47
C GLY A 59 -3.73 -3.91 -15.28
N TYR A 60 -4.14 -4.83 -14.42
CA TYR A 60 -5.55 -4.99 -14.05
C TYR A 60 -6.09 -3.72 -13.39
N MET A 61 -5.35 -3.14 -12.43
CA MET A 61 -5.71 -1.89 -11.77
C MET A 61 -5.95 -0.77 -12.78
N TYR A 62 -5.03 -0.56 -13.71
CA TYR A 62 -5.17 0.48 -14.73
C TYR A 62 -6.29 0.14 -15.74
N GLY A 63 -6.30 -1.07 -16.27
CA GLY A 63 -7.19 -1.44 -17.36
C GLY A 63 -8.65 -1.62 -16.94
N ARG A 64 -8.87 -2.19 -15.74
CA ARG A 64 -10.20 -2.56 -15.27
C ARG A 64 -10.82 -1.53 -14.31
N ASN A 65 -10.00 -0.83 -13.55
CA ASN A 65 -10.46 0.11 -12.52
C ASN A 65 -10.36 1.58 -12.97
N ASN A 66 -10.09 1.87 -14.21
CA ASN A 66 -10.02 3.23 -14.77
C ASN A 66 -11.37 3.69 -15.36
N TYR A 67 -11.63 4.99 -15.29
CA TYR A 67 -12.84 5.61 -15.85
C TYR A 67 -12.50 6.61 -16.95
N PRO A 68 -13.38 6.78 -17.91
CA PRO A 68 -14.31 5.85 -18.54
C PRO A 68 -13.62 5.19 -19.74
N ASN A 69 -12.95 4.11 -19.56
CA ASN A 69 -12.29 3.34 -20.62
C ASN A 69 -11.28 4.15 -21.48
N LYS A 70 -10.71 5.21 -20.91
CA LYS A 70 -9.73 6.06 -21.57
C LYS A 70 -8.36 5.41 -21.48
N SER A 71 -7.86 4.99 -22.58
CA SER A 71 -6.52 4.44 -22.73
C SER A 71 -5.50 5.55 -22.96
N GLY A 72 -4.35 5.49 -22.29
CA GLY A 72 -3.21 6.40 -22.51
C GLY A 72 -3.24 7.71 -21.74
N GLU A 73 -4.26 7.96 -20.93
CA GLU A 73 -4.36 9.10 -20.02
C GLU A 73 -4.22 8.65 -18.56
N GLY A 74 -3.95 9.59 -17.64
CA GLY A 74 -3.93 9.33 -16.20
C GLY A 74 -5.27 8.81 -15.66
N MET A 75 -5.28 8.38 -14.40
CA MET A 75 -6.49 7.92 -13.71
C MET A 75 -7.01 8.99 -12.76
N ASN A 76 -8.33 8.96 -12.51
CA ASN A 76 -8.94 9.75 -11.46
C ASN A 76 -8.85 8.99 -10.13
N GLU A 77 -8.17 9.58 -9.13
CA GLU A 77 -7.90 8.92 -7.85
C GLU A 77 -9.19 8.53 -7.13
N GLU A 78 -10.14 9.45 -6.96
CA GLU A 78 -11.37 9.22 -6.18
C GLU A 78 -12.31 8.24 -6.88
N TYR A 79 -12.39 8.29 -8.21
CA TYR A 79 -13.12 7.27 -8.96
C TYR A 79 -12.53 5.89 -8.72
N THR A 80 -11.21 5.76 -8.86
CA THR A 80 -10.51 4.49 -8.65
C THR A 80 -10.68 3.98 -7.22
N LEU A 81 -10.58 4.86 -6.20
CA LEU A 81 -10.83 4.50 -4.81
C LEU A 81 -12.26 3.98 -4.59
N ASN A 82 -13.26 4.58 -5.22
CA ASN A 82 -14.64 4.07 -5.17
C ASN A 82 -14.81 2.71 -5.86
N VAL A 83 -14.04 2.43 -6.89
CA VAL A 83 -14.01 1.10 -7.51
C VAL A 83 -13.34 0.10 -6.57
N LEU A 84 -12.26 0.47 -5.88
CA LEU A 84 -11.53 -0.38 -4.94
C LEU A 84 -12.36 -0.82 -3.71
N LEU A 85 -13.43 -0.13 -3.38
CA LEU A 85 -14.39 -0.57 -2.36
C LEU A 85 -15.18 -1.82 -2.81
N LYS A 86 -15.32 -2.03 -4.10
CA LYS A 86 -16.12 -3.10 -4.70
C LYS A 86 -15.23 -4.16 -5.34
N ARG A 87 -14.16 -3.74 -5.94
CA ARG A 87 -13.21 -4.55 -6.69
C ARG A 87 -11.81 -4.07 -6.37
N GLY A 88 -10.94 -4.96 -5.90
CA GLY A 88 -9.55 -4.67 -5.62
C GLY A 88 -8.66 -4.78 -6.86
N SER A 89 -7.62 -5.59 -6.77
CA SER A 89 -6.76 -6.01 -7.87
C SER A 89 -6.62 -7.53 -7.83
N VAL A 90 -5.90 -8.11 -8.78
CA VAL A 90 -5.60 -9.54 -8.82
C VAL A 90 -4.09 -9.77 -8.68
N PRO A 91 -3.62 -10.95 -8.27
CA PRO A 91 -2.21 -11.32 -8.36
C PRO A 91 -1.64 -11.06 -9.75
N GLU A 92 -0.42 -10.53 -9.84
CA GLU A 92 0.22 -10.15 -11.10
C GLU A 92 0.39 -11.34 -12.05
N GLU A 93 0.61 -12.54 -11.51
CA GLU A 93 0.73 -13.78 -12.30
C GLU A 93 -0.56 -14.14 -13.08
N LEU A 94 -1.73 -13.71 -12.60
CA LEU A 94 -3.02 -13.95 -13.26
C LEU A 94 -3.35 -12.90 -14.31
N CYS A 95 -2.75 -11.72 -14.24
CA CYS A 95 -2.94 -10.63 -15.18
C CYS A 95 -1.63 -9.84 -15.34
N PRO A 96 -0.61 -10.42 -16.00
CA PRO A 96 0.70 -9.79 -16.19
C PRO A 96 0.71 -8.72 -17.28
N GLU A 97 -0.38 -8.57 -18.05
CA GLU A 97 -0.47 -7.69 -19.20
C GLU A 97 -0.34 -6.22 -18.78
N TYR A 98 0.73 -5.59 -19.23
CA TYR A 98 1.01 -4.20 -18.94
C TYR A 98 1.62 -3.43 -20.13
N GLU A 99 1.86 -4.10 -21.24
CA GLU A 99 2.77 -3.63 -22.27
C GLU A 99 2.22 -2.50 -23.15
N GLU A 100 0.88 -2.36 -23.29
CA GLU A 100 0.33 -1.32 -24.15
C GLU A 100 -0.99 -0.76 -23.60
N ILE A 101 -0.93 0.40 -22.93
CA ILE A 101 -2.11 1.04 -22.35
C ILE A 101 -3.27 1.29 -23.31
N PRO A 102 -3.08 1.75 -24.55
CA PRO A 102 -4.22 1.88 -25.44
C PRO A 102 -4.96 0.56 -25.67
N LYS A 103 -4.26 -0.56 -25.60
CA LYS A 103 -4.82 -1.88 -25.79
C LYS A 103 -5.26 -2.54 -24.49
N ILE A 104 -4.63 -2.23 -23.34
CA ILE A 104 -4.86 -2.95 -22.09
C ILE A 104 -6.31 -2.83 -21.61
N VAL A 105 -6.92 -1.66 -21.73
CA VAL A 105 -8.34 -1.45 -21.36
C VAL A 105 -9.24 -2.31 -22.22
N ARG A 106 -8.99 -2.37 -23.54
CA ARG A 106 -9.75 -3.23 -24.46
C ARG A 106 -9.47 -4.69 -24.21
N LEU A 107 -8.19 -5.08 -24.15
CA LEU A 107 -7.77 -6.47 -23.94
C LEU A 107 -8.35 -7.06 -22.67
N LEU A 108 -8.38 -6.29 -21.57
CA LEU A 108 -8.96 -6.76 -20.32
C LEU A 108 -10.49 -6.86 -20.36
N ASN A 109 -11.17 -5.93 -21.03
CA ASN A 109 -12.62 -6.01 -21.16
C ASN A 109 -13.09 -7.11 -22.13
N GLU A 110 -12.25 -7.50 -23.09
CA GLU A 110 -12.48 -8.59 -24.04
C GLU A 110 -11.90 -9.94 -23.55
N LYS A 111 -11.23 -9.97 -22.38
CA LYS A 111 -10.60 -11.17 -21.84
C LYS A 111 -11.68 -12.19 -21.45
N GLU A 112 -11.54 -13.43 -21.92
CA GLU A 112 -12.55 -14.49 -21.77
C GLU A 112 -12.88 -14.80 -20.31
N ASN A 113 -11.87 -14.71 -19.42
CA ASN A 113 -12.02 -14.97 -17.98
C ASN A 113 -12.14 -13.71 -17.12
N ILE A 114 -12.53 -12.56 -17.67
CA ILE A 114 -12.55 -11.28 -16.94
C ILE A 114 -13.49 -11.29 -15.72
N GLU A 115 -14.63 -11.97 -15.82
CA GLU A 115 -15.59 -12.08 -14.71
C GLU A 115 -15.03 -12.92 -13.56
N GLU A 116 -14.24 -13.95 -13.88
CA GLU A 116 -13.54 -14.75 -12.87
C GLU A 116 -12.46 -13.94 -12.18
N LEU A 117 -11.68 -13.18 -12.94
CA LEU A 117 -10.68 -12.25 -12.38
C LEU A 117 -11.34 -11.17 -11.52
N ASP A 118 -12.47 -10.60 -11.94
CA ASP A 118 -13.22 -9.62 -11.15
C ASP A 118 -13.66 -10.19 -9.79
N LYS A 119 -14.06 -11.45 -9.75
CA LYS A 119 -14.42 -12.15 -8.52
C LYS A 119 -13.22 -12.39 -7.61
N LEU A 120 -12.10 -12.81 -8.16
CA LEU A 120 -10.85 -12.98 -7.40
C LEU A 120 -10.32 -11.64 -6.87
N ALA A 121 -10.52 -10.55 -7.60
CA ALA A 121 -10.10 -9.23 -7.18
C ALA A 121 -10.82 -8.73 -5.91
N GLU A 122 -11.97 -9.29 -5.55
CA GLU A 122 -12.69 -8.93 -4.34
C GLU A 122 -11.92 -9.27 -3.06
N ASP A 123 -11.01 -10.25 -3.10
CA ASP A 123 -10.16 -10.62 -1.96
C ASP A 123 -9.12 -9.54 -1.62
N TYR A 124 -8.83 -8.64 -2.56
CA TYR A 124 -7.84 -7.57 -2.45
C TYR A 124 -8.45 -6.17 -2.48
N LYS A 125 -9.70 -6.00 -2.09
CA LYS A 125 -10.36 -4.70 -2.00
C LYS A 125 -10.02 -3.95 -0.71
N ILE A 126 -10.30 -2.65 -0.70
CA ILE A 126 -10.22 -1.83 0.51
C ILE A 126 -11.56 -1.86 1.26
N LYS A 127 -11.50 -1.64 2.58
CA LYS A 127 -12.69 -1.50 3.44
C LYS A 127 -13.29 -0.10 3.36
N SER A 128 -12.41 0.91 3.41
CA SER A 128 -12.78 2.32 3.28
C SER A 128 -11.60 3.15 2.76
N TRP A 129 -11.88 4.41 2.43
CA TRP A 129 -10.86 5.40 2.13
C TRP A 129 -11.27 6.78 2.61
N GLU A 130 -10.30 7.65 2.84
CA GLU A 130 -10.52 9.02 3.29
C GLU A 130 -9.61 9.99 2.53
N ASN A 131 -10.18 11.14 2.11
CA ASN A 131 -9.40 12.27 1.61
C ASN A 131 -8.91 13.09 2.80
N ILE A 132 -7.65 12.91 3.16
CA ILE A 132 -7.00 13.57 4.30
C ILE A 132 -6.27 14.86 3.90
N GLY A 133 -6.28 15.21 2.61
CA GLY A 133 -5.50 16.31 2.04
C GLY A 133 -6.24 17.63 1.87
N SER A 134 -7.50 17.74 2.28
CA SER A 134 -8.34 18.93 1.99
C SER A 134 -7.96 20.18 2.80
N ARG A 135 -7.50 20.02 4.04
CA ARG A 135 -7.00 21.09 4.93
C ARG A 135 -5.84 20.54 5.74
N ASN A 136 -4.81 21.38 5.99
CA ASN A 136 -3.64 20.96 6.79
C ASN A 136 -3.00 19.66 6.32
N LEU A 137 -2.88 19.46 5.01
CA LEU A 137 -2.43 18.23 4.36
C LEU A 137 -1.21 17.62 5.07
N PHE A 138 -0.18 18.41 5.36
CA PHE A 138 1.06 17.90 5.94
C PHE A 138 0.85 17.35 7.36
N GLU A 139 0.12 18.06 8.21
CA GLU A 139 -0.15 17.60 9.57
C GLU A 139 -1.04 16.34 9.57
N ASN A 140 -1.98 16.26 8.64
CA ASN A 140 -2.77 15.05 8.46
C ASN A 140 -1.92 13.88 7.98
N VAL A 141 -1.03 14.09 6.99
CA VAL A 141 -0.10 13.06 6.51
C VAL A 141 0.76 12.53 7.66
N LYS A 142 1.35 13.43 8.49
CA LYS A 142 2.12 13.04 9.68
C LYS A 142 1.28 12.20 10.63
N LYS A 143 0.12 12.72 11.02
CA LYS A 143 -0.81 12.05 11.94
C LYS A 143 -1.16 10.63 11.47
N TYR A 144 -1.58 10.49 10.21
CA TYR A 144 -1.98 9.19 9.68
C TYR A 144 -0.82 8.21 9.55
N LEU A 145 0.37 8.68 9.13
CA LEU A 145 1.57 7.84 9.10
C LEU A 145 1.94 7.32 10.48
N GLU A 146 1.88 8.18 11.52
CA GLU A 146 2.21 7.80 12.90
C GLU A 146 1.15 6.89 13.53
N GLU A 147 -0.13 7.25 13.41
CA GLU A 147 -1.23 6.52 14.07
C GLU A 147 -1.58 5.22 13.35
N LYS A 148 -1.65 5.25 12.02
CA LYS A 148 -2.05 4.09 11.22
C LYS A 148 -0.89 3.19 10.83
N GLN A 149 0.34 3.71 10.85
CA GLN A 149 1.54 2.97 10.45
C GLN A 149 1.41 2.35 9.03
N LEU A 150 0.73 3.06 8.12
CA LEU A 150 0.43 2.63 6.76
C LEU A 150 0.91 3.65 5.74
N PRO A 151 1.31 3.22 4.53
CA PRO A 151 1.64 4.13 3.44
C PRO A 151 0.39 4.89 2.96
N LEU A 152 0.60 6.12 2.52
CA LEU A 152 -0.47 6.99 2.04
C LEU A 152 -0.28 7.30 0.55
N ALA A 153 -1.38 7.41 -0.18
CA ALA A 153 -1.33 7.96 -1.54
C ALA A 153 -1.26 9.48 -1.46
N VAL A 154 -0.27 10.10 -2.10
CA VAL A 154 -0.12 11.56 -2.17
C VAL A 154 0.11 12.02 -3.60
N THR A 155 -0.37 13.22 -3.94
CA THR A 155 -0.26 13.77 -5.29
C THR A 155 0.67 14.96 -5.32
N ILE A 156 1.76 14.86 -6.12
CA ILE A 156 2.71 15.93 -6.40
C ILE A 156 2.15 16.79 -7.53
N LYS A 157 2.18 18.14 -7.36
CA LYS A 157 1.76 19.11 -8.38
C LYS A 157 2.81 19.27 -9.46
N ASN A 158 2.37 19.36 -10.71
CA ASN A 158 3.20 19.73 -11.86
C ASN A 158 4.55 18.98 -11.87
N TRP A 159 4.51 17.65 -11.74
CA TRP A 159 5.70 16.81 -11.73
C TRP A 159 6.40 16.85 -13.09
N LYS A 160 7.64 17.35 -13.13
CA LYS A 160 8.46 17.42 -14.34
C LYS A 160 7.73 18.01 -15.58
N ASN A 161 6.77 18.93 -15.38
CA ASN A 161 5.90 19.51 -16.40
C ASN A 161 4.93 18.52 -17.11
N TRP A 162 4.72 17.34 -16.55
CA TRP A 162 3.83 16.29 -17.11
C TRP A 162 2.46 16.25 -16.46
N GLY A 163 2.17 17.19 -15.56
CA GLY A 163 0.93 17.22 -14.78
C GLY A 163 1.12 16.72 -13.36
N ASN A 164 0.05 16.26 -12.74
CA ASN A 164 0.09 15.73 -11.39
C ASN A 164 0.61 14.29 -11.38
N HIS A 165 1.34 13.94 -10.31
CA HIS A 165 1.94 12.63 -10.14
C HIS A 165 1.53 12.04 -8.80
N CYS A 166 0.86 10.88 -8.82
CA CYS A 166 0.47 10.15 -7.63
C CYS A 166 1.60 9.21 -7.19
N VAL A 167 1.98 9.27 -5.91
CA VAL A 167 3.09 8.51 -5.34
C VAL A 167 2.77 8.04 -3.93
N VAL A 168 3.63 7.19 -3.37
CA VAL A 168 3.42 6.62 -2.03
C VAL A 168 4.24 7.40 -1.00
N ALA A 169 3.57 8.07 -0.06
CA ALA A 169 4.23 8.64 1.13
C ALA A 169 4.48 7.54 2.15
N VAL A 170 5.71 7.47 2.64
CA VAL A 170 6.19 6.46 3.59
C VAL A 170 6.77 7.06 4.87
N GLY A 171 6.83 8.37 4.97
CA GLY A 171 7.36 9.08 6.13
C GLY A 171 7.39 10.59 5.95
N TYR A 172 8.00 11.25 6.90
CA TYR A 172 8.29 12.70 6.84
C TYR A 172 9.60 13.04 7.57
N GLU A 173 10.16 14.19 7.24
CA GLU A 173 11.32 14.75 7.91
C GLU A 173 11.22 16.28 7.87
N ASP A 174 11.08 16.92 9.04
CA ASP A 174 10.78 18.36 9.19
C ASP A 174 9.58 18.78 8.31
N ASP A 175 9.77 19.68 7.36
CA ASP A 175 8.74 20.17 6.42
C ASP A 175 8.67 19.37 5.10
N TYR A 176 9.23 18.18 5.07
CA TYR A 176 9.32 17.37 3.86
C TYR A 176 8.53 16.06 4.03
N ILE A 177 7.88 15.63 2.95
CA ILE A 177 7.32 14.29 2.82
C ILE A 177 8.40 13.36 2.25
N LEU A 178 8.58 12.21 2.88
CA LEU A 178 9.39 11.10 2.38
C LEU A 178 8.50 10.19 1.56
N TRP A 179 8.87 9.92 0.31
CA TRP A 179 8.02 9.23 -0.64
C TRP A 179 8.79 8.33 -1.60
N GLN A 180 8.11 7.32 -2.13
CA GLN A 180 8.65 6.35 -3.09
C GLN A 180 8.00 6.55 -4.45
N ASP A 181 8.83 6.56 -5.51
CA ASP A 181 8.40 6.67 -6.91
C ASP A 181 8.13 5.28 -7.52
N HIS A 182 7.65 5.29 -8.75
CA HIS A 182 7.41 4.13 -9.59
C HIS A 182 8.50 4.02 -10.66
N ASP A 183 9.74 4.10 -10.24
CA ASP A 183 10.93 4.07 -11.12
C ASP A 183 11.71 2.75 -11.06
N GLY A 184 11.14 1.75 -10.39
CA GLY A 184 11.75 0.44 -10.22
C GLY A 184 12.82 0.38 -9.13
N THR A 185 12.98 1.46 -8.34
CA THR A 185 13.95 1.51 -7.25
C THR A 185 13.26 1.54 -5.88
N ASP A 186 14.00 1.20 -4.83
CA ASP A 186 13.61 1.32 -3.42
C ASP A 186 13.94 2.69 -2.82
N LYS A 187 14.36 3.63 -3.66
CA LYS A 187 14.80 4.95 -3.24
C LYS A 187 13.67 5.72 -2.54
N ILE A 188 13.95 6.20 -1.33
CA ILE A 188 13.11 7.15 -0.63
C ILE A 188 13.51 8.57 -1.03
N ASN A 189 12.60 9.26 -1.67
CA ASN A 189 12.76 10.63 -2.11
C ASN A 189 12.28 11.60 -1.04
N LYS A 190 12.78 12.84 -1.06
CA LYS A 190 12.39 13.90 -0.13
C LYS A 190 11.93 15.12 -0.92
N LEU A 191 10.72 15.61 -0.63
CA LEU A 191 10.15 16.77 -1.31
C LEU A 191 9.36 17.64 -0.35
N SER A 192 9.49 18.96 -0.48
CA SER A 192 8.77 19.93 0.36
C SER A 192 7.26 19.69 0.31
N GLN A 193 6.61 19.75 1.46
CA GLN A 193 5.16 19.61 1.61
C GLN A 193 4.33 20.52 0.67
N LYS A 194 4.85 21.71 0.33
CA LYS A 194 4.19 22.67 -0.55
C LYS A 194 3.97 22.16 -1.99
N ARG A 195 4.70 21.11 -2.38
CA ARG A 195 4.61 20.49 -3.71
C ARG A 195 3.44 19.49 -3.81
N PHE A 196 2.83 19.11 -2.70
CA PHE A 196 1.71 18.18 -2.67
C PHE A 196 0.36 18.90 -2.67
N SER A 197 -0.67 18.27 -3.20
CA SER A 197 -2.02 18.84 -3.33
C SER A 197 -3.13 17.96 -2.77
N LYS A 198 -2.92 16.66 -2.70
CA LYS A 198 -3.89 15.68 -2.23
C LYS A 198 -3.18 14.61 -1.41
N ALA A 199 -3.92 14.02 -0.48
CA ALA A 199 -3.50 12.84 0.24
C ALA A 199 -4.71 11.96 0.55
N TYR A 200 -4.55 10.64 0.41
CA TYR A 200 -5.59 9.65 0.65
C TYR A 200 -5.06 8.55 1.57
N TYR A 201 -5.86 8.22 2.55
CA TYR A 201 -5.71 7.05 3.38
C TYR A 201 -6.61 5.93 2.85
N LEU A 202 -6.09 4.73 2.76
CA LEU A 202 -6.80 3.51 2.38
C LEU A 202 -6.79 2.57 3.58
N GLU A 203 -7.98 2.11 3.97
CA GLU A 203 -8.14 1.15 5.04
C GLU A 203 -8.29 -0.26 4.46
N GLY A 204 -7.48 -1.20 4.93
CA GLY A 204 -7.59 -2.60 4.55
C GLY A 204 -8.74 -3.31 5.26
N ASP A 205 -9.19 -4.42 4.68
CA ASP A 205 -10.15 -5.32 5.32
C ASP A 205 -9.42 -6.33 6.22
N PHE A 206 -8.85 -5.82 7.30
CA PHE A 206 -8.25 -6.63 8.36
C PHE A 206 -8.58 -6.01 9.71
N GLU A 207 -8.88 -6.86 10.65
CA GLU A 207 -9.00 -6.47 12.05
C GLU A 207 -7.63 -6.63 12.71
N MET A 208 -7.19 -5.54 13.36
CA MET A 208 -6.06 -5.66 14.27
C MET A 208 -6.49 -6.56 15.42
N PRO A 209 -5.67 -7.53 15.84
CA PRO A 209 -6.01 -8.32 17.01
C PRO A 209 -6.28 -7.38 18.21
N GLU A 210 -7.52 -7.26 18.62
CA GLU A 210 -7.85 -6.48 19.80
C GLU A 210 -7.91 -7.46 20.99
N PHE A 211 -6.85 -7.43 21.79
CA PHE A 211 -6.79 -8.25 23.00
C PHE A 211 -7.59 -7.59 24.11
N LYS A 212 -8.62 -8.27 24.62
CA LYS A 212 -9.51 -7.76 25.67
C LYS A 212 -8.81 -7.46 27.00
N ASP A 213 -7.67 -8.11 27.23
CA ASP A 213 -6.83 -7.96 28.43
C ASP A 213 -5.69 -6.93 28.26
N VAL A 214 -5.69 -6.18 27.14
CA VAL A 214 -4.74 -5.11 26.85
C VAL A 214 -5.46 -3.78 26.81
N GLU A 215 -5.46 -3.05 27.92
CA GLU A 215 -6.07 -1.73 28.04
C GLU A 215 -5.52 -0.74 27.02
N LYS A 216 -6.38 0.17 26.51
CA LYS A 216 -6.03 1.12 25.43
C LYS A 216 -4.90 2.09 25.82
N ASP A 217 -4.78 2.44 27.07
CA ASP A 217 -3.76 3.33 27.66
C ASP A 217 -2.54 2.59 28.24
N ARG A 218 -2.53 1.25 28.14
CA ARG A 218 -1.41 0.45 28.62
C ARG A 218 -0.12 0.82 27.88
N TRP A 219 0.94 1.12 28.63
CA TRP A 219 2.23 1.53 28.04
C TRP A 219 2.80 0.55 27.03
N SER A 220 2.53 -0.75 27.19
CA SER A 220 3.00 -1.82 26.30
C SER A 220 2.08 -2.09 25.10
N LYS A 221 0.89 -1.48 25.03
CA LYS A 221 -0.09 -1.76 23.96
C LYS A 221 0.52 -1.63 22.55
N LYS A 222 1.22 -0.53 22.28
CA LYS A 222 1.86 -0.30 20.99
C LYS A 222 2.89 -1.38 20.59
N TYR A 223 3.55 -1.97 21.55
CA TYR A 223 4.51 -3.06 21.31
C TYR A 223 3.78 -4.39 21.10
N ILE A 224 2.72 -4.66 21.87
CA ILE A 224 1.87 -5.84 21.75
C ILE A 224 1.20 -5.85 20.38
N ASP A 225 0.56 -4.75 19.99
CA ASP A 225 -0.07 -4.60 18.68
C ASP A 225 0.96 -4.86 17.56
N LYS A 226 2.18 -4.32 17.69
CA LYS A 226 3.24 -4.49 16.70
C LYS A 226 3.69 -5.94 16.57
N VAL A 227 4.06 -6.60 17.67
CA VAL A 227 4.57 -7.98 17.61
C VAL A 227 3.49 -8.99 17.19
N SER A 228 2.23 -8.69 17.50
CA SER A 228 1.10 -9.51 17.07
C SER A 228 0.81 -9.35 15.58
N GLN A 229 0.83 -8.10 15.07
CA GLN A 229 0.69 -7.81 13.63
C GLN A 229 1.75 -8.47 12.78
N GLU A 230 2.99 -8.48 13.28
CA GLU A 230 4.12 -9.09 12.59
C GLU A 230 4.17 -10.62 12.74
N GLY A 231 3.19 -11.23 13.43
CA GLY A 231 3.19 -12.66 13.71
C GLY A 231 4.37 -13.13 14.60
N ILE A 232 5.12 -12.18 15.18
CA ILE A 232 6.27 -12.48 16.05
C ILE A 232 5.80 -13.11 17.35
N MET A 233 4.73 -12.55 17.95
CA MET A 233 4.17 -13.01 19.20
C MET A 233 2.64 -12.90 19.15
N ASN A 234 1.96 -14.00 19.17
CA ASN A 234 0.50 -14.07 19.19
C ASN A 234 -0.03 -14.11 20.64
N GLY A 235 -1.33 -13.96 20.79
CA GLY A 235 -2.00 -14.16 22.08
C GLY A 235 -1.85 -15.57 22.63
N VAL A 236 -2.18 -15.74 23.91
CA VAL A 236 -2.19 -17.05 24.59
C VAL A 236 -3.50 -17.80 24.35
N ALA A 237 -4.56 -17.09 23.94
CA ALA A 237 -5.86 -17.60 23.55
C ALA A 237 -6.56 -16.57 22.64
N ASP A 238 -7.73 -16.92 22.10
CA ASP A 238 -8.57 -16.01 21.34
C ASP A 238 -8.81 -14.72 22.13
N GLU A 239 -8.47 -13.58 21.52
CA GLU A 239 -8.60 -12.24 22.08
C GLU A 239 -7.87 -11.98 23.43
N LEU A 240 -6.92 -12.86 23.83
CA LEU A 240 -6.14 -12.72 25.06
C LEU A 240 -4.63 -12.75 24.79
N PHE A 241 -3.92 -11.71 25.18
CA PHE A 241 -2.46 -11.61 25.05
C PHE A 241 -1.70 -12.07 26.27
N SER A 242 -2.30 -11.89 27.46
CA SER A 242 -1.68 -12.11 28.79
C SER A 242 -0.44 -11.24 29.03
N PRO A 243 -0.56 -9.91 28.97
CA PRO A 243 0.60 -9.00 29.00
C PRO A 243 1.38 -9.00 30.33
N GLY A 244 0.87 -9.60 31.36
CA GLY A 244 1.56 -9.81 32.64
C GLY A 244 1.91 -11.28 32.91
N GLY A 245 1.65 -12.17 31.95
CA GLY A 245 1.91 -13.59 32.07
C GLY A 245 3.40 -13.95 31.88
N PRO A 246 3.84 -15.10 32.42
CA PRO A 246 5.19 -15.59 32.20
C PRO A 246 5.38 -16.09 30.78
N VAL A 247 6.57 -15.91 30.24
CA VAL A 247 7.01 -16.49 28.95
C VAL A 247 7.94 -17.67 29.23
N THR A 248 7.67 -18.82 28.63
CA THR A 248 8.59 -19.97 28.75
C THR A 248 9.84 -19.73 27.89
N ARG A 249 10.93 -20.48 28.19
CA ARG A 249 12.17 -20.39 27.41
C ARG A 249 11.94 -20.82 25.95
N GLU A 250 11.07 -21.79 25.69
CA GLU A 250 10.70 -22.25 24.35
C GLU A 250 9.92 -21.15 23.59
N GLN A 251 8.94 -20.52 24.23
CA GLN A 251 8.20 -19.41 23.65
C GLN A 251 9.12 -18.23 23.32
N LEU A 252 10.05 -17.89 24.22
CA LEU A 252 11.02 -16.83 23.98
C LEU A 252 11.94 -17.17 22.81
N ALA A 253 12.41 -18.43 22.71
CA ALA A 253 13.23 -18.89 21.57
C ALA A 253 12.47 -18.75 20.25
N ALA A 254 11.19 -19.18 20.20
CA ALA A 254 10.36 -19.04 19.01
C ALA A 254 10.16 -17.57 18.60
N VAL A 255 9.83 -16.70 19.56
CA VAL A 255 9.68 -15.26 19.35
C VAL A 255 10.96 -14.64 18.78
N LEU A 256 12.13 -14.97 19.33
CA LEU A 256 13.44 -14.49 18.86
C LEU A 256 13.74 -14.99 17.44
N CYS A 257 13.44 -16.26 17.14
CA CYS A 257 13.63 -16.80 15.79
C CYS A 257 12.75 -16.12 14.75
N ARG A 258 11.48 -15.86 15.06
CA ARG A 258 10.59 -15.09 14.19
C ARG A 258 11.09 -13.66 13.98
N ALA A 259 11.48 -12.98 15.06
CA ALA A 259 11.92 -11.59 15.00
C ALA A 259 13.25 -11.40 14.26
N LEU A 260 14.19 -12.32 14.39
CA LEU A 260 15.55 -12.15 13.86
C LEU A 260 15.76 -12.83 12.52
N TYR A 261 15.06 -13.92 12.23
CA TYR A 261 15.31 -14.79 11.09
C TYR A 261 14.09 -15.02 10.20
N GLY A 262 12.91 -14.45 10.55
CA GLY A 262 11.68 -14.65 9.80
C GLY A 262 11.22 -16.12 9.74
N MET A 263 11.55 -16.93 10.76
CA MET A 263 11.13 -18.34 10.82
C MET A 263 9.67 -18.42 11.28
N GLU A 264 8.88 -19.28 10.62
CA GLU A 264 7.48 -19.57 11.01
C GLU A 264 7.39 -20.52 12.22
#